data_310ef3d4bb068b152da851f4bfaed0e8
#
_entry.id   310ef3d4bb068b152da851f4bfaed0e8
#
_cell.length_a   1.000
_cell.length_b   1.000
_cell.length_c   1.000
_cell.angle_alpha   90.00
_cell.angle_beta   90.00
_cell.angle_gamma   90.00
#
_symmetry.space_group_name_H-M   'P 1'
#
loop_
_entity.id
_entity.type
_entity.pdbx_description
1 polymer ?
#
loop_
_entity_poly.entity_id
_entity_poly.type
_entity_poly.pdbx_seq_one_letter_code
_entity_poly.pdbx_strand_id
1 'polypeptide(L)'
;MAGEPDYSRYDAAQLRQVLGRIDRERFPGRVAAIEARLAELAHTATERAAAAAAQRAPQADRSTYAPLLRGPAWGWLAVGAWETAHVLWQLRAGGGAASFNFVPLLVGVLLLTGGLRMVIVLRWLCWSMVPVTALGFVMQFVQPVALTLAQVRLAPLATISAWLLMAALCVLVAWTARRLGAAPIEQARALEGRKRYDMRWPLALGAIGTVVCAVFVMKMLNSESAEHGKLLAMMKVPGNHKFHVVGLNMQQNSTGTYYRANVMFWNDTELGNIAVDWKE
;
A
#
# COMPACT_ATOMS: atom_id res chain seq x y z
N MET A 1 70.23 -22.31 9.81
CA MET A 1 69.42 -22.27 8.56
C MET A 1 68.29 -21.29 8.76
N ALA A 2 68.30 -20.11 8.13
CA ALA A 2 67.19 -19.17 8.23
C ALA A 2 66.01 -19.76 7.46
N GLY A 3 64.89 -20.00 8.13
CA GLY A 3 63.67 -20.54 7.55
C GLY A 3 63.23 -19.73 6.33
N GLU A 4 62.67 -20.36 5.33
CA GLU A 4 62.14 -19.73 4.12
C GLU A 4 60.98 -18.81 4.54
N PRO A 5 60.92 -17.51 4.09
CA PRO A 5 59.88 -16.59 4.50
C PRO A 5 58.51 -17.05 3.98
N ASP A 6 57.51 -17.07 4.88
CA ASP A 6 56.12 -17.40 4.51
C ASP A 6 55.44 -16.19 3.85
N TYR A 7 55.30 -16.23 2.51
CA TYR A 7 54.63 -15.18 1.73
C TYR A 7 53.10 -15.31 1.67
N SER A 8 52.51 -16.30 2.34
CA SER A 8 51.04 -16.51 2.33
C SER A 8 50.27 -15.37 2.99
N ARG A 9 50.90 -14.70 3.95
CA ARG A 9 50.28 -13.62 4.77
C ARG A 9 50.47 -12.22 4.18
N TYR A 10 51.21 -12.08 3.08
CA TYR A 10 51.49 -10.78 2.48
C TYR A 10 50.39 -10.39 1.49
N ASP A 11 50.00 -9.14 1.51
CA ASP A 11 49.14 -8.57 0.48
C ASP A 11 49.92 -8.25 -0.81
N ALA A 12 49.17 -7.95 -1.90
CA ALA A 12 49.79 -7.69 -3.21
C ALA A 12 50.71 -6.45 -3.20
N ALA A 13 50.46 -5.45 -2.36
CA ALA A 13 51.30 -4.23 -2.26
C ALA A 13 52.62 -4.58 -1.53
N GLN A 14 52.55 -5.32 -0.45
CA GLN A 14 53.70 -5.80 0.31
C GLN A 14 54.61 -6.70 -0.54
N LEU A 15 54.01 -7.64 -1.31
CA LEU A 15 54.77 -8.53 -2.19
C LEU A 15 55.50 -7.75 -3.30
N ARG A 16 54.85 -6.74 -3.89
CA ARG A 16 55.50 -5.86 -4.88
C ARG A 16 56.65 -5.06 -4.27
N GLN A 17 56.48 -4.57 -3.05
CA GLN A 17 57.52 -3.86 -2.33
C GLN A 17 58.74 -4.75 -2.03
N VAL A 18 58.47 -6.00 -1.59
CA VAL A 18 59.55 -6.99 -1.37
C VAL A 18 60.23 -7.34 -2.68
N LEU A 19 59.47 -7.55 -3.79
CA LEU A 19 60.05 -7.87 -5.11
C LEU A 19 60.93 -6.74 -5.63
N GLY A 20 60.62 -5.47 -5.31
CA GLY A 20 61.48 -4.32 -5.72
C GLY A 20 62.74 -4.16 -4.90
N ARG A 21 62.88 -4.84 -3.76
CA ARG A 21 64.05 -4.74 -2.87
C ARG A 21 64.93 -6.00 -2.86
N ILE A 22 64.42 -7.13 -3.40
CA ILE A 22 65.14 -8.39 -3.40
C ILE A 22 66.17 -8.43 -4.52
N ASP A 23 67.33 -8.94 -4.21
CA ASP A 23 68.36 -9.27 -5.21
C ASP A 23 67.93 -10.51 -5.99
N ARG A 24 67.53 -10.34 -7.25
CA ARG A 24 66.98 -11.37 -8.13
C ARG A 24 68.01 -12.46 -8.48
N GLU A 25 69.29 -12.05 -8.63
CA GLU A 25 70.36 -13.00 -8.97
C GLU A 25 70.73 -13.88 -7.79
N ARG A 26 70.74 -13.31 -6.60
CA ARG A 26 71.10 -14.02 -5.37
C ARG A 26 69.99 -14.88 -4.80
N PHE A 27 68.68 -14.56 -5.08
CA PHE A 27 67.55 -15.27 -4.50
C PHE A 27 66.48 -15.59 -5.53
N PRO A 28 66.78 -16.35 -6.66
CA PRO A 28 65.85 -16.60 -7.74
C PRO A 28 64.61 -17.41 -7.28
N GLY A 29 64.76 -18.37 -6.34
CA GLY A 29 63.66 -19.14 -5.81
C GLY A 29 62.60 -18.30 -5.03
N ARG A 30 63.07 -17.28 -4.30
CA ARG A 30 62.18 -16.36 -3.60
C ARG A 30 61.43 -15.44 -4.57
N VAL A 31 62.10 -14.98 -5.62
CA VAL A 31 61.46 -14.19 -6.68
C VAL A 31 60.33 -14.97 -7.32
N ALA A 32 60.60 -16.21 -7.71
CA ALA A 32 59.60 -17.11 -8.32
C ALA A 32 58.39 -17.35 -7.38
N ALA A 33 58.64 -17.56 -6.08
CA ALA A 33 57.55 -17.74 -5.10
C ALA A 33 56.69 -16.49 -4.93
N ILE A 34 57.29 -15.29 -4.93
CA ILE A 34 56.53 -14.02 -4.81
C ILE A 34 55.74 -13.76 -6.09
N GLU A 35 56.30 -14.02 -7.26
CA GLU A 35 55.62 -13.85 -8.57
C GLU A 35 54.45 -14.84 -8.69
N ALA A 36 54.61 -16.09 -8.28
CA ALA A 36 53.51 -17.07 -8.24
C ALA A 36 52.38 -16.62 -7.33
N ARG A 37 52.73 -16.12 -6.15
CA ARG A 37 51.71 -15.58 -5.20
C ARG A 37 51.01 -14.32 -5.71
N LEU A 38 51.69 -13.44 -6.38
CA LEU A 38 51.12 -12.26 -7.04
C LEU A 38 50.14 -12.67 -8.17
N ALA A 39 50.49 -13.69 -8.96
CA ALA A 39 49.62 -14.24 -10.00
C ALA A 39 48.35 -14.86 -9.41
N GLU A 40 48.45 -15.61 -8.32
CA GLU A 40 47.33 -16.19 -7.61
C GLU A 40 46.37 -15.10 -7.05
N LEU A 41 46.94 -14.06 -6.42
CA LEU A 41 46.16 -12.93 -5.92
C LEU A 41 45.50 -12.14 -7.05
N ALA A 42 46.13 -11.96 -8.18
CA ALA A 42 45.55 -11.33 -9.36
C ALA A 42 44.39 -12.16 -9.95
N HIS A 43 44.54 -13.50 -10.02
CA HIS A 43 43.48 -14.38 -10.47
C HIS A 43 42.26 -14.34 -9.55
N THR A 44 42.48 -14.45 -8.25
CA THR A 44 41.39 -14.36 -7.26
C THR A 44 40.72 -12.98 -7.24
N ALA A 45 41.45 -11.90 -7.48
CA ALA A 45 40.87 -10.56 -7.61
C ALA A 45 40.00 -10.43 -8.87
N THR A 46 40.44 -11.02 -9.99
CA THR A 46 39.69 -11.04 -11.25
C THR A 46 38.42 -11.88 -11.12
N GLU A 47 38.50 -13.06 -10.49
CA GLU A 47 37.33 -13.89 -10.20
C GLU A 47 36.32 -13.18 -9.29
N ARG A 48 36.78 -12.53 -8.22
CA ARG A 48 35.92 -11.73 -7.36
C ARG A 48 35.27 -10.56 -8.08
N ALA A 49 36.02 -9.87 -8.95
CA ALA A 49 35.48 -8.80 -9.78
C ALA A 49 34.44 -9.30 -10.78
N ALA A 50 34.70 -10.48 -11.42
CA ALA A 50 33.76 -11.12 -12.32
C ALA A 50 32.49 -11.60 -11.57
N ALA A 51 32.65 -12.20 -10.38
CA ALA A 51 31.53 -12.59 -9.54
C ALA A 51 30.72 -11.39 -9.06
N ALA A 52 31.38 -10.30 -8.67
CA ALA A 52 30.71 -9.05 -8.30
C ALA A 52 30.01 -8.37 -9.50
N ALA A 53 30.59 -8.46 -10.70
CA ALA A 53 29.98 -7.99 -11.93
C ALA A 53 28.77 -8.85 -12.32
N ALA A 54 28.85 -10.17 -12.15
CA ALA A 54 27.74 -11.10 -12.38
C ALA A 54 26.61 -10.93 -11.33
N GLN A 55 26.94 -10.55 -10.10
CA GLN A 55 25.97 -10.21 -9.05
C GLN A 55 25.34 -8.81 -9.25
N ARG A 56 25.98 -7.91 -9.97
CA ARG A 56 25.36 -6.70 -10.48
C ARG A 56 24.50 -7.07 -11.69
N ALA A 57 23.39 -7.79 -11.44
CA ALA A 57 22.33 -7.90 -12.43
C ALA A 57 22.06 -6.48 -12.98
N PRO A 58 21.84 -6.32 -14.30
CA PRO A 58 21.59 -5.02 -14.90
C PRO A 58 20.44 -4.37 -14.14
N GLN A 59 20.77 -3.39 -13.31
CA GLN A 59 19.74 -2.64 -12.57
C GLN A 59 18.97 -1.87 -13.63
N ALA A 60 17.68 -2.18 -13.72
CA ALA A 60 16.81 -1.47 -14.64
C ALA A 60 16.91 0.03 -14.34
N ASP A 61 17.25 0.81 -15.34
CA ASP A 61 17.39 2.26 -15.19
C ASP A 61 16.03 2.84 -14.76
N ARG A 62 16.03 3.44 -13.58
CA ARG A 62 14.83 4.05 -12.99
C ARG A 62 14.24 5.15 -13.88
N SER A 63 15.08 5.83 -14.67
CA SER A 63 14.64 6.89 -15.59
C SER A 63 13.59 6.39 -16.60
N THR A 64 13.65 5.11 -16.97
CA THR A 64 12.78 4.50 -17.98
C THR A 64 11.34 4.32 -17.48
N TYR A 65 11.13 4.03 -16.20
CA TYR A 65 9.81 3.73 -15.65
C TYR A 65 9.28 4.74 -14.63
N ALA A 66 10.15 5.55 -14.00
CA ALA A 66 9.74 6.55 -13.01
C ALA A 66 8.68 7.55 -13.53
N PRO A 67 8.74 8.03 -14.78
CA PRO A 67 7.70 8.93 -15.31
C PRO A 67 6.30 8.31 -15.30
N LEU A 68 6.20 6.97 -15.48
CA LEU A 68 4.93 6.26 -15.46
C LEU A 68 4.30 6.18 -14.08
N LEU A 69 5.12 6.25 -13.01
CA LEU A 69 4.69 6.19 -11.62
C LEU A 69 4.25 7.55 -11.08
N ARG A 70 4.76 8.65 -11.66
CA ARG A 70 4.48 10.02 -11.17
C ARG A 70 3.00 10.37 -11.22
N GLY A 71 2.32 10.07 -12.33
CA GLY A 71 0.90 10.36 -12.48
C GLY A 71 0.04 9.71 -11.38
N PRO A 72 0.04 8.38 -11.23
CA PRO A 72 -0.63 7.71 -10.13
C PRO A 72 -0.22 8.22 -8.75
N ALA A 73 1.08 8.47 -8.52
CA ALA A 73 1.58 8.96 -7.25
C ALA A 73 0.95 10.31 -6.86
N TRP A 74 0.91 11.27 -7.78
CA TRP A 74 0.26 12.55 -7.55
C TRP A 74 -1.25 12.40 -7.31
N GLY A 75 -1.92 11.49 -8.01
CA GLY A 75 -3.33 11.19 -7.76
C GLY A 75 -3.58 10.71 -6.33
N TRP A 76 -2.76 9.78 -5.84
CA TRP A 76 -2.85 9.28 -4.47
C TRP A 76 -2.51 10.34 -3.43
N LEU A 77 -1.50 11.18 -3.67
CA LEU A 77 -1.16 12.30 -2.79
C LEU A 77 -2.28 13.34 -2.73
N ALA A 78 -2.94 13.62 -3.85
CA ALA A 78 -4.07 14.54 -3.89
C ALA A 78 -5.26 14.01 -3.08
N VAL A 79 -5.60 12.71 -3.18
CA VAL A 79 -6.63 12.08 -2.36
C VAL A 79 -6.25 12.14 -0.87
N GLY A 80 -5.03 11.80 -0.52
CA GLY A 80 -4.57 11.86 0.88
C GLY A 80 -4.54 13.28 1.44
N ALA A 81 -4.15 14.26 0.64
CA ALA A 81 -4.20 15.67 1.03
C ALA A 81 -5.64 16.14 1.26
N TRP A 82 -6.57 15.74 0.38
CA TRP A 82 -7.99 16.03 0.53
C TRP A 82 -8.56 15.43 1.82
N GLU A 83 -8.30 14.13 2.09
CA GLU A 83 -8.74 13.48 3.34
C GLU A 83 -8.18 14.19 4.57
N THR A 84 -6.90 14.55 4.53
CA THR A 84 -6.26 15.30 5.64
C THR A 84 -6.92 16.65 5.85
N ALA A 85 -7.17 17.42 4.80
CA ALA A 85 -7.83 18.70 4.87
C ALA A 85 -9.26 18.56 5.40
N HIS A 86 -9.98 17.53 4.97
CA HIS A 86 -11.34 17.24 5.43
C HIS A 86 -11.38 16.91 6.93
N VAL A 87 -10.47 16.06 7.41
CA VAL A 87 -10.33 15.75 8.85
C VAL A 87 -10.03 17.00 9.67
N LEU A 88 -9.08 17.83 9.23
CA LEU A 88 -8.75 19.09 9.90
C LEU A 88 -9.94 20.06 9.96
N TRP A 89 -10.72 20.11 8.88
CA TRP A 89 -11.92 20.91 8.84
C TRP A 89 -13.00 20.39 9.81
N GLN A 90 -13.23 19.07 9.87
CA GLN A 90 -14.15 18.46 10.83
C GLN A 90 -13.75 18.73 12.29
N LEU A 91 -12.45 18.61 12.61
CA LEU A 91 -11.93 18.91 13.95
C LEU A 91 -12.16 20.38 14.32
N ARG A 92 -11.98 21.31 13.38
CA ARG A 92 -12.27 22.75 13.60
C ARG A 92 -13.76 23.03 13.80
N ALA A 93 -14.63 22.31 13.11
CA ALA A 93 -16.08 22.47 13.22
C ALA A 93 -16.66 21.83 14.49
N GLY A 94 -15.83 21.33 15.42
CA GLY A 94 -16.29 20.68 16.67
C GLY A 94 -16.89 19.30 16.42
N GLY A 95 -16.67 18.70 15.25
CA GLY A 95 -17.10 17.36 14.90
C GLY A 95 -16.39 16.32 15.78
N GLY A 96 -17.15 15.30 16.21
CA GLY A 96 -16.62 14.17 16.98
C GLY A 96 -15.53 13.39 16.23
N ALA A 97 -15.11 12.23 16.77
CA ALA A 97 -13.98 11.45 16.32
C ALA A 97 -13.85 11.35 14.79
N ALA A 98 -12.88 12.09 14.22
CA ALA A 98 -12.53 12.01 12.82
C ALA A 98 -11.54 10.85 12.62
N SER A 99 -11.85 9.91 11.73
CA SER A 99 -10.92 8.85 11.36
C SER A 99 -9.98 9.35 10.28
N PHE A 100 -8.68 9.36 10.56
CA PHE A 100 -7.66 9.72 9.58
C PHE A 100 -7.15 8.47 8.85
N ASN A 101 -7.27 8.47 7.52
CA ASN A 101 -6.75 7.41 6.66
C ASN A 101 -5.45 7.88 5.98
N PHE A 102 -4.30 7.43 6.48
CA PHE A 102 -2.98 7.77 5.92
C PHE A 102 -2.58 6.92 4.71
N VAL A 103 -3.35 5.88 4.38
CA VAL A 103 -3.02 4.92 3.31
C VAL A 103 -2.81 5.60 1.95
N PRO A 104 -3.65 6.54 1.49
CA PRO A 104 -3.43 7.22 0.22
C PRO A 104 -2.10 7.99 0.17
N LEU A 105 -1.73 8.68 1.24
CA LEU A 105 -0.45 9.39 1.33
C LEU A 105 0.72 8.40 1.26
N LEU A 106 0.65 7.29 2.00
CA LEU A 106 1.67 6.25 2.01
C LEU A 106 1.85 5.66 0.61
N VAL A 107 0.76 5.31 -0.07
CA VAL A 107 0.80 4.77 -1.44
C VAL A 107 1.43 5.78 -2.41
N GLY A 108 1.06 7.05 -2.31
CA GLY A 108 1.63 8.12 -3.14
C GLY A 108 3.15 8.26 -2.94
N VAL A 109 3.61 8.29 -1.70
CA VAL A 109 5.05 8.35 -1.37
C VAL A 109 5.78 7.09 -1.85
N LEU A 110 5.23 5.90 -1.63
CA LEU A 110 5.84 4.64 -2.07
C LEU A 110 5.94 4.56 -3.60
N LEU A 111 5.01 5.12 -4.36
CA LEU A 111 5.10 5.21 -5.81
C LEU A 111 6.21 6.17 -6.26
N LEU A 112 6.46 7.27 -5.53
CA LEU A 112 7.53 8.21 -5.85
C LEU A 112 8.93 7.69 -5.46
N THR A 113 9.04 7.00 -4.34
CA THR A 113 10.34 6.59 -3.75
C THR A 113 10.65 5.12 -3.93
N GLY A 114 9.62 4.27 -4.06
CA GLY A 114 9.72 2.83 -4.08
C GLY A 114 10.46 2.27 -5.29
N GLY A 115 11.15 1.16 -5.08
CA GLY A 115 11.79 0.36 -6.14
C GLY A 115 10.80 -0.62 -6.79
N LEU A 116 11.28 -1.36 -7.81
CA LEU A 116 10.47 -2.34 -8.56
C LEU A 116 9.82 -3.44 -7.69
N ARG A 117 10.35 -3.71 -6.49
CA ARG A 117 9.71 -4.62 -5.50
C ARG A 117 8.37 -4.06 -5.03
N MET A 118 8.37 -2.79 -4.64
CA MET A 118 7.16 -2.13 -4.14
C MET A 118 6.09 -1.99 -5.23
N VAL A 119 6.50 -1.79 -6.48
CA VAL A 119 5.59 -1.72 -7.62
C VAL A 119 4.73 -2.99 -7.75
N ILE A 120 5.31 -4.18 -7.51
CA ILE A 120 4.55 -5.44 -7.53
C ILE A 120 3.52 -5.49 -6.40
N VAL A 121 3.97 -5.19 -5.19
CA VAL A 121 3.10 -5.22 -4.00
C VAL A 121 1.93 -4.24 -4.18
N LEU A 122 2.24 -3.02 -4.63
CA LEU A 122 1.21 -2.01 -4.90
C LEU A 122 0.28 -2.42 -6.04
N ARG A 123 0.80 -3.01 -7.12
CA ARG A 123 -0.03 -3.52 -8.22
C ARG A 123 -0.97 -4.62 -7.73
N TRP A 124 -0.47 -5.56 -6.94
CA TRP A 124 -1.25 -6.64 -6.34
C TRP A 124 -2.35 -6.08 -5.43
N LEU A 125 -1.98 -5.15 -4.56
CA LEU A 125 -2.92 -4.47 -3.66
C LEU A 125 -3.99 -3.69 -4.45
N CYS A 126 -3.60 -2.91 -5.46
CA CYS A 126 -4.55 -2.18 -6.29
C CYS A 126 -5.53 -3.13 -6.99
N TRP A 127 -5.07 -4.24 -7.58
CA TRP A 127 -5.97 -5.20 -8.21
C TRP A 127 -6.93 -5.86 -7.22
N SER A 128 -6.50 -6.15 -5.99
CA SER A 128 -7.39 -6.67 -4.95
C SER A 128 -8.39 -5.62 -4.44
N MET A 129 -8.03 -4.32 -4.50
CA MET A 129 -8.90 -3.22 -4.08
C MET A 129 -9.93 -2.78 -5.14
N VAL A 130 -9.74 -3.13 -6.43
CA VAL A 130 -10.72 -2.80 -7.49
C VAL A 130 -12.13 -3.27 -7.15
N PRO A 131 -12.38 -4.56 -6.81
CA PRO A 131 -13.73 -5.00 -6.47
C PRO A 131 -14.25 -4.38 -5.16
N VAL A 132 -13.36 -4.13 -4.18
CA VAL A 132 -13.74 -3.47 -2.91
C VAL A 132 -14.26 -2.05 -3.15
N THR A 133 -13.50 -1.26 -3.92
CA THR A 133 -13.91 0.13 -4.22
C THR A 133 -15.14 0.17 -5.13
N ALA A 134 -15.25 -0.75 -6.08
CA ALA A 134 -16.43 -0.88 -6.94
C ALA A 134 -17.69 -1.21 -6.12
N LEU A 135 -17.59 -2.17 -5.17
CA LEU A 135 -18.70 -2.46 -4.27
C LEU A 135 -19.04 -1.25 -3.38
N GLY A 136 -18.02 -0.59 -2.80
CA GLY A 136 -18.23 0.62 -2.01
C GLY A 136 -18.99 1.70 -2.78
N PHE A 137 -18.70 1.86 -4.07
CA PHE A 137 -19.45 2.76 -4.94
C PHE A 137 -20.89 2.29 -5.17
N VAL A 138 -21.10 1.00 -5.47
CA VAL A 138 -22.45 0.42 -5.68
C VAL A 138 -23.28 0.53 -4.41
N MET A 139 -22.69 0.31 -3.23
CA MET A 139 -23.39 0.38 -1.94
C MET A 139 -23.97 1.76 -1.64
N GLN A 140 -23.45 2.83 -2.25
CA GLN A 140 -24.07 4.17 -2.15
C GLN A 140 -25.49 4.21 -2.75
N PHE A 141 -25.79 3.32 -3.69
CA PHE A 141 -27.09 3.24 -4.38
C PHE A 141 -28.00 2.14 -3.83
N VAL A 142 -27.49 1.25 -2.98
CA VAL A 142 -28.28 0.15 -2.36
C VAL A 142 -29.11 0.64 -1.16
N GLN A 143 -28.89 1.88 -0.73
CA GLN A 143 -29.67 2.50 0.34
C GLN A 143 -31.17 2.63 -0.06
N PRO A 144 -32.09 2.76 0.90
CA PRO A 144 -33.48 3.01 0.60
C PRO A 144 -33.64 4.23 -0.31
N VAL A 145 -34.39 4.09 -1.40
CA VAL A 145 -34.58 5.16 -2.40
C VAL A 145 -35.04 6.47 -1.74
N ALA A 146 -35.91 6.36 -0.72
CA ALA A 146 -36.38 7.51 0.02
C ALA A 146 -35.26 8.27 0.75
N LEU A 147 -34.28 7.55 1.29
CA LEU A 147 -33.10 8.15 1.92
C LEU A 147 -32.20 8.83 0.88
N THR A 148 -31.92 8.16 -0.22
CA THR A 148 -31.12 8.72 -1.33
C THR A 148 -31.76 10.01 -1.88
N LEU A 149 -33.07 10.03 -2.06
CA LEU A 149 -33.79 11.23 -2.49
C LEU A 149 -33.72 12.36 -1.46
N ALA A 150 -33.88 12.02 -0.16
CA ALA A 150 -33.71 13.00 0.91
C ALA A 150 -32.30 13.59 0.95
N GLN A 151 -31.26 12.75 0.81
CA GLN A 151 -29.85 13.19 0.73
C GLN A 151 -29.62 14.15 -0.45
N VAL A 152 -30.10 13.81 -1.65
CA VAL A 152 -29.94 14.67 -2.84
C VAL A 152 -30.72 15.95 -2.69
N ARG A 153 -31.90 15.94 -2.05
CA ARG A 153 -32.73 17.13 -1.88
C ARG A 153 -32.23 18.07 -0.80
N LEU A 154 -31.83 17.53 0.36
CA LEU A 154 -31.49 18.31 1.55
C LEU A 154 -29.99 18.61 1.67
N ALA A 155 -29.13 17.74 1.10
CA ALA A 155 -27.67 17.90 1.13
C ALA A 155 -27.02 17.58 -0.24
N PRO A 156 -27.42 18.27 -1.33
CA PRO A 156 -27.00 17.90 -2.70
C PRO A 156 -25.47 17.94 -2.88
N LEU A 157 -24.82 18.99 -2.41
CA LEU A 157 -23.37 19.13 -2.57
C LEU A 157 -22.59 18.03 -1.84
N ALA A 158 -22.98 17.69 -0.61
CA ALA A 158 -22.33 16.64 0.15
C ALA A 158 -22.54 15.26 -0.50
N THR A 159 -23.75 14.99 -0.96
CA THR A 159 -24.10 13.70 -1.60
C THR A 159 -23.38 13.52 -2.93
N ILE A 160 -23.45 14.53 -3.81
CA ILE A 160 -22.80 14.46 -5.14
C ILE A 160 -21.28 14.43 -4.99
N SER A 161 -20.69 15.21 -4.07
CA SER A 161 -19.24 15.18 -3.83
C SER A 161 -18.77 13.82 -3.30
N ALA A 162 -19.54 13.15 -2.45
CA ALA A 162 -19.22 11.81 -1.96
C ALA A 162 -19.25 10.77 -3.10
N TRP A 163 -20.25 10.83 -3.99
CA TRP A 163 -20.33 9.95 -5.16
C TRP A 163 -19.17 10.19 -6.14
N LEU A 164 -18.86 11.45 -6.44
CA LEU A 164 -17.75 11.80 -7.33
C LEU A 164 -16.40 11.38 -6.75
N LEU A 165 -16.19 11.55 -5.45
CA LEU A 165 -14.96 11.12 -4.78
C LEU A 165 -14.81 9.61 -4.85
N MET A 166 -15.88 8.85 -4.58
CA MET A 166 -15.84 7.39 -4.64
C MET A 166 -15.61 6.89 -6.07
N ALA A 167 -16.26 7.51 -7.06
CA ALA A 167 -16.02 7.20 -8.48
C ALA A 167 -14.57 7.52 -8.88
N ALA A 168 -14.03 8.67 -8.46
CA ALA A 168 -12.65 9.06 -8.70
C ALA A 168 -11.67 8.08 -8.06
N LEU A 169 -11.95 7.60 -6.85
CA LEU A 169 -11.15 6.57 -6.16
C LEU A 169 -11.16 5.25 -6.93
N CYS A 170 -12.31 4.78 -7.42
CA CYS A 170 -12.41 3.58 -8.26
C CYS A 170 -11.55 3.72 -9.52
N VAL A 171 -11.65 4.86 -10.20
CA VAL A 171 -10.85 5.15 -11.40
C VAL A 171 -9.36 5.21 -11.07
N LEU A 172 -8.98 5.86 -9.98
CA LEU A 172 -7.58 5.99 -9.54
C LEU A 172 -6.97 4.63 -9.23
N VAL A 173 -7.67 3.77 -8.48
CA VAL A 173 -7.22 2.40 -8.15
C VAL A 173 -7.02 1.59 -9.42
N ALA A 174 -8.03 1.55 -10.31
CA ALA A 174 -7.96 0.80 -11.57
C ALA A 174 -6.88 1.34 -12.52
N TRP A 175 -6.74 2.66 -12.62
CA TRP A 175 -5.71 3.31 -13.41
C TRP A 175 -4.31 3.01 -12.88
N THR A 176 -4.11 3.09 -11.55
CA THR A 176 -2.85 2.73 -10.89
C THR A 176 -2.51 1.26 -11.18
N ALA A 177 -3.44 0.33 -10.97
CA ALA A 177 -3.25 -1.08 -11.23
C ALA A 177 -2.80 -1.37 -12.67
N ARG A 178 -3.40 -0.69 -13.66
CA ARG A 178 -3.04 -0.79 -15.07
C ARG A 178 -1.67 -0.18 -15.36
N ARG A 179 -1.38 1.02 -14.84
CA ARG A 179 -0.10 1.71 -15.06
C ARG A 179 1.09 0.95 -14.48
N LEU A 180 0.92 0.33 -13.31
CA LEU A 180 1.94 -0.51 -12.70
C LEU A 180 2.22 -1.81 -13.50
N GLY A 181 1.36 -2.16 -14.46
CA GLY A 181 1.54 -3.25 -15.40
C GLY A 181 2.03 -2.83 -16.78
N ALA A 182 2.41 -1.58 -16.98
CA ALA A 182 2.86 -1.09 -18.28
C ALA A 182 4.16 -1.80 -18.74
N ALA A 183 4.28 -2.01 -20.06
CA ALA A 183 5.38 -2.76 -20.66
C ALA A 183 6.79 -2.31 -20.20
N PRO A 184 7.11 -1.01 -20.06
CA PRO A 184 8.44 -0.60 -19.57
C PRO A 184 8.73 -1.08 -18.15
N ILE A 185 7.73 -1.11 -17.25
CA ILE A 185 7.88 -1.61 -15.88
C ILE A 185 8.08 -3.13 -15.89
N GLU A 186 7.34 -3.87 -16.73
CA GLU A 186 7.50 -5.32 -16.84
C GLU A 186 8.85 -5.69 -17.45
N GLN A 187 9.34 -4.94 -18.44
CA GLN A 187 10.66 -5.12 -19.03
C GLN A 187 11.77 -4.84 -18.00
N ALA A 188 11.66 -3.73 -17.26
CA ALA A 188 12.60 -3.40 -16.19
C ALA A 188 12.68 -4.52 -15.13
N ARG A 189 11.55 -5.14 -14.81
CA ARG A 189 11.49 -6.28 -13.88
C ARG A 189 12.10 -7.56 -14.47
N ALA A 190 11.86 -7.82 -15.76
CA ALA A 190 12.45 -8.96 -16.44
C ALA A 190 13.99 -8.87 -16.47
N LEU A 191 14.54 -7.67 -16.68
CA LEU A 191 15.98 -7.40 -16.60
C LEU A 191 16.54 -7.69 -15.19
N GLU A 192 15.76 -7.48 -14.12
CA GLU A 192 16.13 -7.86 -12.75
C GLU A 192 15.89 -9.37 -12.45
N GLY A 193 15.58 -10.18 -13.46
CA GLY A 193 15.34 -11.63 -13.29
C GLY A 193 14.07 -11.98 -12.53
N ARG A 194 13.10 -11.06 -12.43
CA ARG A 194 11.87 -11.27 -11.63
C ARG A 194 10.78 -11.97 -12.44
N LYS A 195 10.15 -12.96 -11.79
CA LYS A 195 9.02 -13.69 -12.38
C LYS A 195 7.81 -12.77 -12.63
N ARG A 196 7.09 -13.04 -13.70
CA ARG A 196 5.76 -12.49 -13.94
C ARG A 196 4.77 -13.15 -12.99
N TYR A 197 3.94 -12.31 -12.33
CA TYR A 197 2.84 -12.80 -11.50
C TYR A 197 1.52 -12.64 -12.26
N ASP A 198 0.68 -13.67 -12.18
CA ASP A 198 -0.68 -13.59 -12.71
C ASP A 198 -1.54 -12.70 -11.79
N MET A 199 -2.03 -11.58 -12.35
CA MET A 199 -2.85 -10.61 -11.63
C MET A 199 -4.33 -11.01 -11.52
N ARG A 200 -4.71 -12.18 -12.05
CA ARG A 200 -6.06 -12.73 -11.86
C ARG A 200 -6.30 -13.14 -10.42
N TRP A 201 -5.26 -13.67 -9.75
CA TRP A 201 -5.36 -14.09 -8.35
C TRP A 201 -5.69 -12.96 -7.37
N PRO A 202 -4.99 -11.80 -7.34
CA PRO A 202 -5.36 -10.70 -6.47
C PRO A 202 -6.76 -10.16 -6.77
N LEU A 203 -7.16 -10.10 -8.04
CA LEU A 203 -8.51 -9.69 -8.41
C LEU A 203 -9.57 -10.68 -7.88
N ALA A 204 -9.35 -11.99 -8.04
CA ALA A 204 -10.26 -13.02 -7.55
C ALA A 204 -10.35 -13.02 -6.01
N LEU A 205 -9.21 -12.93 -5.32
CA LEU A 205 -9.17 -12.82 -3.85
C LEU A 205 -9.88 -11.55 -3.35
N GLY A 206 -9.65 -10.42 -4.03
CA GLY A 206 -10.36 -9.18 -3.75
C GLY A 206 -11.87 -9.33 -3.94
N ALA A 207 -12.31 -9.96 -5.03
CA ALA A 207 -13.74 -10.18 -5.29
C ALA A 207 -14.37 -11.10 -4.25
N ILE A 208 -13.74 -12.23 -3.90
CA ILE A 208 -14.23 -13.15 -2.87
C ILE A 208 -14.32 -12.42 -1.52
N GLY A 209 -13.24 -11.75 -1.10
CA GLY A 209 -13.22 -10.98 0.15
C GLY A 209 -14.31 -9.90 0.18
N THR A 210 -14.53 -9.23 -0.95
CA THR A 210 -15.58 -8.21 -1.11
C THR A 210 -16.98 -8.80 -0.91
N VAL A 211 -17.27 -9.94 -1.54
CA VAL A 211 -18.58 -10.63 -1.39
C VAL A 211 -18.79 -11.07 0.06
N VAL A 212 -17.77 -11.67 0.67
CA VAL A 212 -17.84 -12.10 2.08
C VAL A 212 -18.11 -10.91 3.00
N CYS A 213 -17.37 -9.81 2.83
CA CYS A 213 -17.60 -8.59 3.60
C CYS A 213 -19.00 -8.00 3.37
N ALA A 214 -19.47 -7.98 2.12
CA ALA A 214 -20.80 -7.47 1.81
C ALA A 214 -21.90 -8.28 2.50
N VAL A 215 -21.82 -9.62 2.42
CA VAL A 215 -22.77 -10.52 3.09
C VAL A 215 -22.74 -10.31 4.60
N PHE A 216 -21.53 -10.19 5.18
CA PHE A 216 -21.37 -9.95 6.60
C PHE A 216 -21.99 -8.61 7.03
N VAL A 217 -21.70 -7.52 6.33
CA VAL A 217 -22.25 -6.18 6.60
C VAL A 217 -23.78 -6.19 6.46
N MET A 218 -24.32 -6.80 5.39
CA MET A 218 -25.77 -6.92 5.22
C MET A 218 -26.42 -7.69 6.37
N LYS A 219 -25.79 -8.79 6.82
CA LYS A 219 -26.28 -9.57 7.95
C LYS A 219 -26.26 -8.75 9.25
N MET A 220 -25.19 -7.98 9.49
CA MET A 220 -25.10 -7.09 10.65
C MET A 220 -26.17 -5.99 10.62
N LEU A 221 -26.37 -5.32 9.48
CA LEU A 221 -27.35 -4.24 9.35
C LEU A 221 -28.81 -4.71 9.44
N ASN A 222 -29.08 -5.99 9.17
CA ASN A 222 -30.40 -6.62 9.31
C ASN A 222 -30.52 -7.47 10.58
N SER A 223 -29.63 -7.27 11.57
CA SER A 223 -29.67 -8.00 12.85
C SER A 223 -30.64 -7.36 13.85
N GLU A 224 -31.05 -8.13 14.85
CA GLU A 224 -31.82 -7.64 15.99
C GLU A 224 -31.14 -6.46 16.69
N SER A 225 -29.82 -6.51 16.81
CA SER A 225 -29.04 -5.40 17.38
C SER A 225 -29.15 -4.10 16.54
N ALA A 226 -29.24 -4.21 15.21
CA ALA A 226 -29.48 -3.04 14.37
C ALA A 226 -30.91 -2.47 14.56
N GLU A 227 -31.91 -3.34 14.68
CA GLU A 227 -33.27 -2.91 15.01
C GLU A 227 -33.36 -2.26 16.39
N HIS A 228 -32.67 -2.81 17.38
CA HIS A 228 -32.57 -2.21 18.71
C HIS A 228 -31.94 -0.81 18.67
N GLY A 229 -30.84 -0.66 17.93
CA GLY A 229 -30.21 0.64 17.70
C GLY A 229 -31.14 1.66 17.03
N LYS A 230 -31.95 1.20 16.06
CA LYS A 230 -33.00 2.02 15.42
C LYS A 230 -34.07 2.48 16.41
N LEU A 231 -34.56 1.59 17.29
CA LEU A 231 -35.55 1.93 18.33
C LEU A 231 -34.98 2.96 19.31
N LEU A 232 -33.74 2.80 19.75
CA LEU A 232 -33.07 3.78 20.60
C LEU A 232 -32.90 5.15 19.91
N ALA A 233 -32.63 5.17 18.61
CA ALA A 233 -32.57 6.43 17.86
C ALA A 233 -33.94 7.11 17.77
N MET A 234 -35.04 6.35 17.58
CA MET A 234 -36.40 6.87 17.58
C MET A 234 -36.78 7.53 18.92
N MET A 235 -36.28 7.00 20.03
CA MET A 235 -36.52 7.60 21.35
C MET A 235 -35.73 8.90 21.56
N LYS A 236 -34.58 9.04 20.94
CA LYS A 236 -33.70 10.23 21.06
C LYS A 236 -34.07 11.37 20.12
N VAL A 237 -34.68 11.06 18.98
CA VAL A 237 -35.08 12.05 17.96
C VAL A 237 -36.61 12.01 17.86
N PRO A 238 -37.32 12.87 18.63
CA PRO A 238 -38.78 12.93 18.58
C PRO A 238 -39.26 13.53 17.26
N GLY A 239 -40.43 13.07 16.78
CA GLY A 239 -41.04 13.57 15.56
C GLY A 239 -41.29 12.50 14.51
N ASN A 240 -41.87 12.91 13.37
CA ASN A 240 -42.19 11.96 12.28
C ASN A 240 -41.00 11.80 11.33
N HIS A 241 -39.97 11.08 11.80
CA HIS A 241 -38.77 10.79 11.02
C HIS A 241 -38.75 9.34 10.57
N LYS A 242 -38.16 9.08 9.40
CA LYS A 242 -37.73 7.76 8.95
C LYS A 242 -36.33 7.49 9.42
N PHE A 243 -36.02 6.24 9.78
CA PHE A 243 -34.73 5.85 10.36
C PHE A 243 -34.12 4.69 9.56
N HIS A 244 -32.83 4.77 9.34
CA HIS A 244 -32.05 3.72 8.69
C HIS A 244 -30.70 3.57 9.36
N VAL A 245 -30.31 2.34 9.74
CA VAL A 245 -29.00 2.05 10.32
C VAL A 245 -28.00 1.97 9.19
N VAL A 246 -27.00 2.87 9.22
CA VAL A 246 -25.94 2.93 8.21
C VAL A 246 -24.62 2.32 8.69
N GLY A 247 -24.52 2.05 9.99
CA GLY A 247 -23.35 1.39 10.56
C GLY A 247 -23.64 0.81 11.92
N LEU A 248 -23.07 -0.34 12.22
CA LEU A 248 -23.13 -1.00 13.51
C LEU A 248 -21.71 -1.43 13.89
N ASN A 249 -21.22 -0.99 15.02
CA ASN A 249 -19.97 -1.40 15.61
C ASN A 249 -20.27 -2.22 16.86
N MET A 250 -19.59 -3.35 17.01
CA MET A 250 -19.67 -4.22 18.18
C MET A 250 -18.28 -4.33 18.80
N GLN A 251 -18.18 -4.08 20.08
CA GLN A 251 -16.96 -4.24 20.85
C GLN A 251 -17.23 -5.13 22.06
N GLN A 252 -16.61 -6.31 22.07
CA GLN A 252 -16.68 -7.24 23.17
C GLN A 252 -15.50 -7.06 24.11
N ASN A 253 -15.76 -6.92 25.40
CA ASN A 253 -14.75 -6.89 26.44
C ASN A 253 -15.15 -7.79 27.62
N SER A 254 -14.33 -7.85 28.66
CA SER A 254 -14.57 -8.70 29.84
C SER A 254 -15.84 -8.33 30.63
N THR A 255 -16.42 -7.13 30.40
CA THR A 255 -17.60 -6.61 31.11
C THR A 255 -18.89 -6.72 30.33
N GLY A 256 -18.87 -7.20 29.07
CA GLY A 256 -20.03 -7.37 28.21
C GLY A 256 -19.78 -6.94 26.78
N THR A 257 -20.83 -7.00 25.97
CA THR A 257 -20.81 -6.57 24.58
C THR A 257 -21.38 -5.16 24.46
N TYR A 258 -20.58 -4.26 23.91
CA TYR A 258 -20.98 -2.88 23.64
C TYR A 258 -21.29 -2.72 22.16
N TYR A 259 -22.39 -2.09 21.89
CA TYR A 259 -22.84 -1.77 20.55
C TYR A 259 -22.87 -0.27 20.35
N ARG A 260 -22.51 0.16 19.14
CA ARG A 260 -22.68 1.52 18.68
C ARG A 260 -23.28 1.52 17.29
N ALA A 261 -24.51 1.99 17.16
CA ALA A 261 -25.16 2.15 15.88
C ALA A 261 -25.14 3.61 15.42
N ASN A 262 -24.78 3.80 14.15
CA ASN A 262 -24.95 5.07 13.46
C ASN A 262 -26.26 4.98 12.67
N VAL A 263 -27.21 5.83 13.01
CA VAL A 263 -28.56 5.81 12.44
C VAL A 263 -28.82 7.14 11.74
N MET A 264 -29.11 7.08 10.45
CA MET A 264 -29.60 8.23 9.70
C MET A 264 -31.10 8.38 9.91
N PHE A 265 -31.53 9.62 10.18
CA PHE A 265 -32.93 9.98 10.25
C PHE A 265 -33.24 11.08 9.25
N TRP A 266 -34.45 11.06 8.70
CA TRP A 266 -34.86 12.09 7.74
C TRP A 266 -36.37 12.24 7.71
N ASN A 267 -36.81 13.42 7.29
CA ASN A 267 -38.16 13.74 6.89
C ASN A 267 -38.11 14.64 5.65
N ASP A 268 -39.15 15.34 5.31
CA ASP A 268 -39.21 16.22 4.15
C ASP A 268 -38.36 17.49 4.26
N THR A 269 -37.96 17.87 5.47
CA THR A 269 -37.28 19.14 5.78
C THR A 269 -35.95 18.94 6.47
N GLU A 270 -35.69 17.78 7.06
CA GLU A 270 -34.53 17.53 7.89
C GLU A 270 -33.85 16.21 7.53
N LEU A 271 -32.53 16.22 7.54
CA LEU A 271 -31.68 15.03 7.38
C LEU A 271 -30.57 15.12 8.45
N GLY A 272 -30.42 14.06 9.24
CA GLY A 272 -29.39 14.02 10.27
C GLY A 272 -28.85 12.62 10.49
N ASN A 273 -27.80 12.54 11.31
CA ASN A 273 -27.19 11.29 11.76
C ASN A 273 -27.05 11.31 13.28
N ILE A 274 -27.38 10.23 13.93
CA ILE A 274 -27.24 10.07 15.38
C ILE A 274 -26.52 8.75 15.70
N ALA A 275 -25.57 8.84 16.63
CA ALA A 275 -24.95 7.66 17.20
C ALA A 275 -25.68 7.26 18.48
N VAL A 276 -26.00 5.99 18.61
CA VAL A 276 -26.60 5.41 19.81
C VAL A 276 -25.72 4.28 20.30
N ASP A 277 -25.44 4.31 21.60
CA ASP A 277 -24.60 3.32 22.28
C ASP A 277 -25.46 2.54 23.28
N TRP A 278 -25.26 1.24 23.39
CA TRP A 278 -25.87 0.41 24.44
C TRP A 278 -24.96 -0.77 24.78
N LYS A 279 -25.28 -1.43 25.88
CA LYS A 279 -24.58 -2.60 26.39
C LYS A 279 -25.56 -3.75 26.54
N GLU A 280 -25.13 -4.94 26.12
CA GLU A 280 -25.75 -6.24 26.41
C GLU A 280 -24.93 -7.05 27.40
#